data_c1facda36ced84165c5ddea430624370
#
_entry.id   c1facda36ced84165c5ddea430624370
#
_cell.length_a   1.000
_cell.length_b   1.000
_cell.length_c   1.000
_cell.angle_alpha   90.00
_cell.angle_beta   90.00
_cell.angle_gamma   90.00
#
_symmetry.space_group_name_H-M   'P 1'
#
loop_
_entity.id
_entity.type
_entity.pdbx_description
1 polymer ?
#
loop_
_entity_poly.entity_id
_entity_poly.type
_entity_poly.pdbx_seq_one_letter_code
_entity_poly.pdbx_strand_id
1 'polypeptide(L)'
;MERCKGCNVENTSSLNGFGHGIEQWVQQMERLAPLTGQDRYQQIEQLLGQRDLDALLAIFAERVANIVRIHSLQFDCGQPHPLISHPPQARLTLHAYRFELRGRHEQLLGQLHYELEHPLSDGQRRLLEQYHQLFSLPLPLYLRLDRLEQQVRLGHPTRRW
;
A
#
# COMPACT_ATOMS: atom_id res chain seq x y z
N MET A 1 -5.98 36.30 30.69
CA MET A 1 -6.78 36.03 29.49
C MET A 1 -6.07 36.46 28.23
N GLU A 2 -5.74 37.72 28.15
CA GLU A 2 -5.03 38.24 26.97
C GLU A 2 -3.67 37.59 26.78
N ARG A 3 -2.99 37.31 27.88
CA ARG A 3 -1.70 36.64 27.84
C ARG A 3 -1.77 35.23 27.21
N CYS A 4 -2.84 34.53 27.52
CA CYS A 4 -3.03 33.20 26.93
C CYS A 4 -3.26 33.30 25.43
N LYS A 5 -4.01 34.29 24.98
CA LYS A 5 -4.20 34.53 23.56
C LYS A 5 -2.89 34.89 22.89
N GLY A 6 -2.12 35.76 23.51
CA GLY A 6 -0.82 36.16 23.02
C GLY A 6 0.14 34.98 22.94
N CYS A 7 0.17 34.16 23.96
CA CYS A 7 0.99 32.94 23.94
C CYS A 7 0.60 31.99 22.82
N ASN A 8 -0.68 31.82 22.63
CA ASN A 8 -1.15 30.95 21.54
C ASN A 8 -0.78 31.52 20.17
N VAL A 9 -0.94 32.80 19.97
CA VAL A 9 -0.56 33.46 18.73
C VAL A 9 0.96 33.39 18.54
N GLU A 10 1.72 33.62 19.60
CA GLU A 10 3.17 33.50 19.51
C GLU A 10 3.61 32.09 19.14
N ASN A 11 3.01 31.09 19.74
CA ASN A 11 3.30 29.72 19.41
C ASN A 11 2.97 29.42 17.98
N THR A 12 1.82 29.86 17.49
CA THR A 12 1.43 29.70 16.12
C THR A 12 2.42 30.41 15.19
N SER A 13 2.84 31.58 15.53
CA SER A 13 3.84 32.33 14.76
C SER A 13 5.18 31.61 14.72
N SER A 14 5.63 31.08 15.83
CA SER A 14 6.84 30.26 15.89
C SER A 14 6.73 29.06 14.99
N LEU A 15 5.59 28.40 15.05
CA LEU A 15 5.34 27.23 14.21
C LEU A 15 5.29 27.62 12.74
N ASN A 16 4.76 28.78 12.41
CA ASN A 16 4.74 29.28 11.05
C ASN A 16 6.14 29.56 10.50
N GLY A 17 7.09 29.87 11.36
CA GLY A 17 8.49 29.99 10.96
C GLY A 17 9.06 28.68 10.45
N PHE A 18 8.48 27.57 10.86
CA PHE A 18 8.82 26.23 10.39
C PHE A 18 7.65 25.61 9.61
N GLY A 19 6.85 26.45 8.93
CA GLY A 19 5.57 26.06 8.35
C GLY A 19 5.62 24.81 7.49
N HIS A 20 6.62 24.70 6.63
CA HIS A 20 6.76 23.53 5.78
C HIS A 20 6.98 22.24 6.58
N GLY A 21 7.79 22.29 7.62
CA GLY A 21 8.04 21.12 8.46
C GLY A 21 6.80 20.68 9.20
N ILE A 22 6.00 21.63 9.68
CA ILE A 22 4.78 21.32 10.41
C ILE A 22 3.70 20.78 9.52
N GLU A 23 3.50 21.38 8.35
CA GLU A 23 2.54 20.88 7.37
C GLU A 23 2.89 19.46 6.95
N GLN A 24 4.16 19.20 6.69
CA GLN A 24 4.62 17.86 6.34
C GLN A 24 4.37 16.88 7.49
N TRP A 25 4.62 17.31 8.72
CA TRP A 25 4.39 16.48 9.90
C TRP A 25 2.90 16.15 10.07
N VAL A 26 2.02 17.14 9.93
CA VAL A 26 0.56 16.91 9.99
C VAL A 26 0.11 15.96 8.89
N GLN A 27 0.56 16.17 7.66
CA GLN A 27 0.23 15.28 6.55
C GLN A 27 0.72 13.87 6.82
N GLN A 28 1.92 13.73 7.39
CA GLN A 28 2.46 12.43 7.73
C GLN A 28 1.64 11.76 8.82
N MET A 29 1.22 12.51 9.84
CA MET A 29 0.37 12.00 10.90
C MET A 29 -0.98 11.55 10.36
N GLU A 30 -1.57 12.30 9.45
CA GLU A 30 -2.83 11.93 8.80
C GLU A 30 -2.66 10.64 8.01
N ARG A 31 -1.55 10.49 7.27
CA ARG A 31 -1.25 9.29 6.52
C ARG A 31 -1.07 8.06 7.41
N LEU A 32 -0.54 8.26 8.61
CA LEU A 32 -0.30 7.18 9.56
C LEU A 32 -1.50 6.90 10.46
N ALA A 33 -2.54 7.72 10.38
CA ALA A 33 -3.75 7.52 11.18
C ALA A 33 -4.43 6.20 10.79
N PRO A 34 -4.93 5.44 11.77
CA PRO A 34 -5.69 4.23 11.46
C PRO A 34 -6.91 4.55 10.60
N LEU A 35 -7.21 3.65 9.68
CA LEU A 35 -8.38 3.80 8.82
C LEU A 35 -9.66 3.69 9.63
N THR A 36 -10.58 4.64 9.42
CA THR A 36 -11.92 4.56 9.99
C THR A 36 -12.72 3.45 9.30
N GLY A 37 -13.85 3.05 9.88
CA GLY A 37 -14.72 2.05 9.26
C GLY A 37 -15.22 2.50 7.89
N GLN A 38 -15.56 3.78 7.74
CA GLN A 38 -16.00 4.34 6.46
C GLN A 38 -14.88 4.36 5.44
N ASP A 39 -13.67 4.73 5.84
CA ASP A 39 -12.50 4.72 4.96
C ASP A 39 -12.21 3.30 4.46
N ARG A 40 -12.29 2.32 5.34
CA ARG A 40 -12.12 0.92 4.96
C ARG A 40 -13.15 0.47 3.94
N TYR A 41 -14.39 0.86 4.13
CA TYR A 41 -15.47 0.52 3.22
C TYR A 41 -15.22 1.10 1.84
N GLN A 42 -14.89 2.39 1.76
CA GLN A 42 -14.56 3.05 0.49
C GLN A 42 -13.36 2.41 -0.19
N GLN A 43 -12.34 2.05 0.57
CA GLN A 43 -11.17 1.38 0.04
C GLN A 43 -11.54 0.01 -0.56
N ILE A 44 -12.34 -0.75 0.15
CA ILE A 44 -12.81 -2.06 -0.32
C ILE A 44 -13.62 -1.90 -1.60
N GLU A 45 -14.53 -0.93 -1.65
CA GLU A 45 -15.32 -0.67 -2.86
C GLU A 45 -14.42 -0.37 -4.06
N GLN A 46 -13.43 0.47 -3.87
CA GLN A 46 -12.49 0.80 -4.95
C GLN A 46 -11.70 -0.42 -5.41
N LEU A 47 -11.27 -1.26 -4.47
CA LEU A 47 -10.52 -2.47 -4.80
C LEU A 47 -11.41 -3.48 -5.54
N LEU A 48 -12.66 -3.63 -5.13
CA LEU A 48 -13.61 -4.53 -5.77
C LEU A 48 -14.06 -4.05 -7.15
N GLY A 49 -13.98 -2.75 -7.40
CA GLY A 49 -14.38 -2.16 -8.66
C GLY A 49 -13.34 -2.25 -9.77
N GLN A 50 -12.21 -2.94 -9.56
CA GLN A 50 -11.16 -3.02 -10.55
C GLN A 50 -11.50 -4.04 -11.65
N ARG A 51 -11.02 -3.75 -12.85
CA ARG A 51 -11.33 -4.55 -14.04
C ARG A 51 -10.65 -5.93 -14.00
N ASP A 52 -9.41 -5.98 -13.57
CA ASP A 52 -8.61 -7.19 -13.57
C ASP A 52 -7.53 -7.13 -12.47
N LEU A 53 -6.75 -8.19 -12.37
CA LEU A 53 -5.69 -8.30 -11.37
C LEU A 53 -4.65 -7.18 -11.53
N ASP A 54 -4.27 -6.86 -12.77
CA ASP A 54 -3.25 -5.83 -13.01
C ASP A 54 -3.73 -4.47 -12.53
N ALA A 55 -4.99 -4.14 -12.77
CA ALA A 55 -5.59 -2.89 -12.28
C ALA A 55 -5.66 -2.87 -10.75
N LEU A 56 -6.01 -3.99 -10.12
CA LEU A 56 -6.02 -4.11 -8.67
C LEU A 56 -4.62 -3.89 -8.09
N LEU A 57 -3.61 -4.54 -8.66
CA LEU A 57 -2.23 -4.40 -8.22
C LEU A 57 -1.70 -2.98 -8.42
N ALA A 58 -2.09 -2.32 -9.52
CA ALA A 58 -1.69 -0.94 -9.78
C ALA A 58 -2.23 0.02 -8.72
N ILE A 59 -3.49 -0.12 -8.35
CA ILE A 59 -4.11 0.71 -7.29
C ILE A 59 -3.45 0.43 -5.94
N PHE A 60 -3.21 -0.83 -5.65
CA PHE A 60 -2.52 -1.20 -4.41
C PHE A 60 -1.14 -0.54 -4.34
N ALA A 61 -0.35 -0.64 -5.41
CA ALA A 61 0.98 -0.05 -5.48
C ALA A 61 0.94 1.46 -5.28
N GLU A 62 -0.01 2.14 -5.91
CA GLU A 62 -0.19 3.58 -5.75
C GLU A 62 -0.46 3.94 -4.29
N ARG A 63 -1.30 3.17 -3.62
CA ARG A 63 -1.67 3.47 -2.24
C ARG A 63 -0.52 3.25 -1.27
N VAL A 64 0.21 2.16 -1.40
CA VAL A 64 1.36 1.91 -0.51
C VAL A 64 2.50 2.88 -0.80
N ALA A 65 2.64 3.35 -2.02
CA ALA A 65 3.63 4.37 -2.38
C ALA A 65 3.35 5.71 -1.70
N ASN A 66 2.11 5.98 -1.32
CA ASN A 66 1.75 7.17 -0.54
C ASN A 66 2.11 7.04 0.93
N ILE A 67 2.33 5.83 1.43
CA ILE A 67 2.66 5.58 2.83
C ILE A 67 4.16 5.61 3.05
N VAL A 68 4.92 4.95 2.19
CA VAL A 68 6.36 4.80 2.30
C VAL A 68 7.03 5.04 0.96
N ARG A 69 8.29 5.46 1.01
CA ARG A 69 9.07 5.68 -0.19
C ARG A 69 9.63 4.34 -0.66
N ILE A 70 9.10 3.84 -1.75
CA ILE A 70 9.41 2.51 -2.28
C ILE A 70 10.39 2.62 -3.44
N HIS A 71 11.49 1.88 -3.34
CA HIS A 71 12.42 1.72 -4.45
C HIS A 71 11.94 0.63 -5.41
N SER A 72 11.55 -0.52 -4.86
CA SER A 72 10.93 -1.58 -5.65
C SER A 72 9.86 -2.29 -4.83
N LEU A 73 8.85 -2.77 -5.53
CA LEU A 73 7.77 -3.56 -4.95
C LEU A 73 7.39 -4.64 -5.95
N GLN A 74 7.34 -5.86 -5.47
CA GLN A 74 6.93 -7.01 -6.26
C GLN A 74 5.91 -7.84 -5.50
N PHE A 75 4.89 -8.29 -6.21
CA PHE A 75 3.93 -9.26 -5.70
C PHE A 75 4.20 -10.61 -6.32
N ASP A 76 4.39 -11.63 -5.50
CA ASP A 76 4.66 -13.00 -5.93
C ASP A 76 3.52 -13.92 -5.47
N CYS A 77 2.78 -14.44 -6.42
CA CYS A 77 1.70 -15.41 -6.19
C CYS A 77 1.95 -16.73 -6.90
N GLY A 78 3.22 -17.10 -7.06
CA GLY A 78 3.67 -18.19 -7.92
C GLY A 78 4.25 -17.67 -9.23
N GLN A 79 3.83 -16.46 -9.63
CA GLN A 79 4.42 -15.69 -10.73
C GLN A 79 4.75 -14.31 -10.19
N PRO A 80 5.95 -13.78 -10.47
CA PRO A 80 6.32 -12.45 -10.02
C PRO A 80 5.58 -11.37 -10.82
N HIS A 81 4.98 -10.42 -10.11
CA HIS A 81 4.36 -9.23 -10.69
C HIS A 81 5.12 -8.02 -10.18
N PRO A 82 6.02 -7.42 -10.97
CA PRO A 82 6.68 -6.19 -10.58
C PRO A 82 5.68 -5.03 -10.59
N LEU A 83 5.53 -4.35 -9.46
CA LEU A 83 4.57 -3.25 -9.31
C LEU A 83 5.25 -1.90 -9.38
N ILE A 84 6.40 -1.78 -8.72
CA ILE A 84 7.23 -0.57 -8.72
C ILE A 84 8.66 -1.03 -8.96
N SER A 85 9.32 -0.38 -9.92
CA SER A 85 10.70 -0.69 -10.24
C SER A 85 11.44 0.58 -10.61
N HIS A 86 12.50 0.86 -9.88
CA HIS A 86 13.39 1.97 -10.18
C HIS A 86 14.78 1.42 -10.50
N PRO A 87 15.53 2.09 -11.36
CA PRO A 87 16.88 1.65 -11.67
C PRO A 87 17.76 1.66 -10.44
N PRO A 88 18.68 0.69 -10.30
CA PRO A 88 19.57 0.64 -9.15
C PRO A 88 20.50 1.86 -9.10
N GLN A 89 20.68 2.42 -7.90
CA GLN A 89 21.58 3.53 -7.66
C GLN A 89 22.73 3.05 -6.76
N ALA A 90 23.96 3.28 -7.19
CA ALA A 90 25.13 2.71 -6.54
C ALA A 90 25.36 3.14 -5.09
N ARG A 91 24.77 4.27 -4.66
CA ARG A 91 24.96 4.83 -3.31
C ARG A 91 23.78 4.61 -2.39
N LEU A 92 22.74 3.93 -2.86
CA LEU A 92 21.52 3.77 -2.10
C LEU A 92 21.56 2.46 -1.32
N THR A 93 21.43 2.57 0.00
CA THR A 93 21.24 1.40 0.85
C THR A 93 19.75 1.11 0.94
N LEU A 94 19.35 -0.07 0.51
CA LEU A 94 17.95 -0.46 0.51
C LEU A 94 17.65 -1.40 1.67
N HIS A 95 16.45 -1.25 2.21
CA HIS A 95 15.92 -2.07 3.29
C HIS A 95 14.88 -3.02 2.72
N ALA A 96 15.14 -4.31 2.77
CA ALA A 96 14.26 -5.32 2.21
C ALA A 96 13.27 -5.81 3.27
N TYR A 97 12.01 -5.87 2.88
CA TYR A 97 10.93 -6.39 3.72
C TYR A 97 10.08 -7.37 2.93
N ARG A 98 9.63 -8.40 3.61
CA ARG A 98 8.74 -9.41 3.00
C ARG A 98 7.50 -9.56 3.86
N PHE A 99 6.34 -9.49 3.22
CA PHE A 99 5.06 -9.69 3.89
C PHE A 99 4.29 -10.79 3.18
N GLU A 100 3.72 -11.69 3.96
CA GLU A 100 2.81 -12.70 3.43
C GLU A 100 1.39 -12.17 3.41
N LEU A 101 0.68 -12.40 2.31
CA LEU A 101 -0.74 -12.10 2.21
C LEU A 101 -1.50 -13.40 2.42
N ARG A 102 -2.33 -13.42 3.46
CA ARG A 102 -3.15 -14.57 3.79
C ARG A 102 -4.63 -14.21 3.69
N GLY A 103 -5.39 -15.11 3.09
CA GLY A 103 -6.83 -15.01 3.01
C GLY A 103 -7.52 -15.71 4.17
N ARG A 104 -8.78 -16.04 3.98
CA ARG A 104 -9.55 -16.79 4.97
C ARG A 104 -8.89 -18.14 5.23
N HIS A 105 -9.02 -18.63 6.46
CA HIS A 105 -8.46 -19.92 6.90
C HIS A 105 -6.94 -19.99 6.73
N GLU A 106 -6.25 -18.84 6.88
CA GLU A 106 -4.79 -18.77 6.80
C GLU A 106 -4.22 -19.22 5.44
N GLN A 107 -5.04 -19.21 4.40
CA GLN A 107 -4.59 -19.55 3.06
C GLN A 107 -3.56 -18.51 2.57
N LEU A 108 -2.41 -18.98 2.13
CA LEU A 108 -1.39 -18.09 1.56
C LEU A 108 -1.82 -17.68 0.14
N LEU A 109 -1.99 -16.38 -0.05
CA LEU A 109 -2.35 -15.81 -1.35
C LEU A 109 -1.13 -15.40 -2.15
N GLY A 110 -0.09 -14.97 -1.49
CA GLY A 110 1.14 -14.51 -2.12
C GLY A 110 2.02 -13.79 -1.13
N GLN A 111 3.10 -13.23 -1.64
CA GLN A 111 4.08 -12.48 -0.85
C GLN A 111 4.36 -11.14 -1.50
N LEU A 112 4.55 -10.13 -0.68
CA LEU A 112 4.97 -8.80 -1.10
C LEU A 112 6.44 -8.61 -0.73
N HIS A 113 7.24 -8.22 -1.70
CA HIS A 113 8.65 -7.94 -1.52
C HIS A 113 8.89 -6.45 -1.73
N TYR A 114 9.29 -5.77 -0.67
CA TYR A 114 9.58 -4.33 -0.68
C TYR A 114 11.07 -4.11 -0.57
N GLU A 115 11.58 -3.17 -1.35
CA GLU A 115 12.86 -2.55 -1.13
C GLU A 115 12.62 -1.07 -0.87
N LEU A 116 12.95 -0.62 0.33
CA LEU A 116 12.66 0.74 0.78
C LEU A 116 13.95 1.54 0.95
N GLU A 117 13.88 2.83 0.67
CA GLU A 117 15.00 3.73 0.86
C GLU A 117 15.28 4.01 2.34
N HIS A 118 14.28 3.87 3.19
CA HIS A 118 14.37 4.09 4.63
C HIS A 118 13.74 2.93 5.38
N PRO A 119 14.22 2.63 6.60
CA PRO A 119 13.59 1.58 7.41
C PRO A 119 12.17 1.97 7.80
N LEU A 120 11.30 0.97 7.94
CA LEU A 120 9.92 1.18 8.34
C LEU A 120 9.85 1.65 9.80
N SER A 121 9.09 2.72 10.04
CA SER A 121 8.65 3.06 11.39
C SER A 121 7.52 2.13 11.82
N ASP A 122 7.24 2.06 13.12
CA ASP A 122 6.14 1.23 13.64
C ASP A 122 4.78 1.69 13.10
N GLY A 123 4.58 3.01 12.97
CA GLY A 123 3.36 3.56 12.40
C GLY A 123 3.18 3.18 10.94
N GLN A 124 4.24 3.29 10.15
CA GLN A 124 4.22 2.90 8.75
C GLN A 124 3.95 1.40 8.58
N ARG A 125 4.58 0.57 9.41
CA ARG A 125 4.36 -0.87 9.37
C ARG A 125 2.91 -1.21 9.66
N ARG A 126 2.32 -0.62 10.70
CA ARG A 126 0.91 -0.86 11.03
C ARG A 126 -0.02 -0.45 9.91
N LEU A 127 0.24 0.69 9.30
CA LEU A 127 -0.59 1.18 8.20
C LEU A 127 -0.45 0.29 6.96
N LEU A 128 0.76 -0.13 6.63
CA LEU A 128 0.97 -1.09 5.56
C LEU A 128 0.23 -2.40 5.81
N GLU A 129 0.30 -2.92 7.02
CA GLU A 129 -0.39 -4.16 7.37
C GLU A 129 -1.91 -4.02 7.23
N GLN A 130 -2.47 -2.86 7.58
CA GLN A 130 -3.89 -2.58 7.35
C GLN A 130 -4.23 -2.62 5.86
N TYR A 131 -3.42 -2.00 5.02
CA TYR A 131 -3.63 -2.03 3.57
C TYR A 131 -3.46 -3.44 3.01
N HIS A 132 -2.52 -4.21 3.52
CA HIS A 132 -2.37 -5.61 3.12
C HIS A 132 -3.63 -6.42 3.45
N GLN A 133 -4.21 -6.20 4.62
CA GLN A 133 -5.46 -6.87 5.00
C GLN A 133 -6.61 -6.48 4.08
N LEU A 134 -6.75 -5.19 3.77
CA LEU A 134 -7.79 -4.73 2.85
C LEU A 134 -7.60 -5.32 1.45
N PHE A 135 -6.38 -5.34 0.96
CA PHE A 135 -6.04 -5.88 -0.34
C PHE A 135 -6.28 -7.40 -0.41
N SER A 136 -6.05 -8.11 0.68
CA SER A 136 -6.25 -9.56 0.73
C SER A 136 -7.71 -9.98 0.62
N LEU A 137 -8.67 -9.06 0.84
CA LEU A 137 -10.09 -9.37 0.75
C LEU A 137 -10.54 -9.61 -0.70
N PRO A 138 -10.31 -8.71 -1.66
CA PRO A 138 -10.68 -8.95 -3.05
C PRO A 138 -9.70 -9.85 -3.80
N LEU A 139 -8.48 -9.97 -3.34
CA LEU A 139 -7.40 -10.63 -4.05
C LEU A 139 -7.71 -12.05 -4.50
N PRO A 140 -8.33 -12.94 -3.68
CA PRO A 140 -8.64 -14.30 -4.12
C PRO A 140 -9.52 -14.36 -5.36
N LEU A 141 -10.48 -13.44 -5.47
CA LEU A 141 -11.36 -13.36 -6.64
C LEU A 141 -10.55 -13.01 -7.89
N TYR A 142 -9.70 -12.00 -7.81
CA TYR A 142 -8.90 -11.55 -8.95
C TYR A 142 -7.85 -12.58 -9.36
N LEU A 143 -7.26 -13.30 -8.40
CA LEU A 143 -6.34 -14.39 -8.69
C LEU A 143 -7.06 -15.53 -9.44
N ARG A 144 -8.28 -15.83 -9.05
CA ARG A 144 -9.09 -16.85 -9.73
C ARG A 144 -9.42 -16.41 -11.15
N LEU A 145 -9.86 -15.19 -11.33
CA LEU A 145 -10.17 -14.63 -12.65
C LEU A 145 -8.95 -14.64 -13.57
N ASP A 146 -7.80 -14.23 -13.04
CA ASP A 146 -6.55 -14.23 -13.80
C ASP A 146 -6.18 -15.62 -14.27
N ARG A 147 -6.30 -16.62 -13.38
CA ARG A 147 -6.04 -18.02 -13.76
C ARG A 147 -7.00 -18.53 -14.85
N LEU A 148 -8.26 -18.17 -14.73
CA LEU A 148 -9.26 -18.55 -15.75
C LEU A 148 -8.95 -17.90 -17.10
N GLU A 149 -8.58 -16.63 -17.10
CA GLU A 149 -8.18 -15.93 -18.31
C GLU A 149 -6.96 -16.57 -18.96
N GLN A 150 -5.97 -16.94 -18.16
CA GLN A 150 -4.78 -17.62 -18.67
C GLN A 150 -5.14 -18.97 -19.30
N GLN A 151 -6.03 -19.71 -18.67
CA GLN A 151 -6.51 -20.98 -19.22
C GLN A 151 -7.20 -20.78 -20.57
N VAL A 152 -8.01 -19.75 -20.70
CA VAL A 152 -8.67 -19.41 -21.96
C VAL A 152 -7.65 -19.05 -23.04
N ARG A 153 -6.66 -18.22 -22.70
CA ARG A 153 -5.62 -17.82 -23.64
C ARG A 153 -4.79 -19.00 -24.13
N LEU A 154 -4.54 -19.96 -23.26
CA LEU A 154 -3.78 -21.15 -23.62
C LEU A 154 -4.60 -22.17 -24.44
N GLY A 155 -5.90 -21.89 -24.64
CA GLY A 155 -6.74 -22.74 -25.45
C GLY A 155 -6.82 -24.19 -24.95
N HIS A 156 -7.08 -24.35 -23.65
CA HIS A 156 -7.08 -25.69 -23.05
C HIS A 156 -8.04 -26.64 -23.73
N PRO A 157 -7.57 -27.82 -24.11
CA PRO A 157 -8.40 -28.79 -24.80
C PRO A 157 -9.52 -29.37 -23.94
N THR A 158 -9.48 -29.15 -22.64
CA THR A 158 -10.51 -29.63 -21.72
C THR A 158 -11.90 -29.11 -22.02
N ARG A 159 -12.04 -28.20 -22.96
CA ARG A 159 -13.33 -27.63 -23.32
C ARG A 159 -13.98 -28.23 -24.51
N ARG A 160 -13.45 -29.29 -25.03
CA ARG A 160 -13.90 -29.82 -26.29
C ARG A 160 -15.15 -30.67 -26.22
N TRP A 161 -15.55 -31.06 -25.06
CA TRP A 161 -16.79 -31.82 -24.97
C TRP A 161 -18.01 -31.01 -24.69
#